data_de40edbd443551c7d6da0310360afc1a
#
_entry.id   de40edbd443551c7d6da0310360afc1a
#
_cell.length_a   1.000
_cell.length_b   1.000
_cell.length_c   1.000
_cell.angle_alpha   90.00
_cell.angle_beta   90.00
_cell.angle_gamma   90.00
#
_symmetry.space_group_name_H-M   'P 1'
#
loop_
_entity.id
_entity.type
_entity.pdbx_description
1 polymer ?
#
loop_
_entity_poly.entity_id
_entity_poly.type
_entity_poly.pdbx_seq_one_letter_code
_entity_poly.pdbx_strand_id
1 'polypeptide(L)'
;ERRFLELLERYGRDEVLDAIRNIMAQSEAAARARTRTIPDGTYEAESYMDDDGVEIGKRVPIKVRVIKKRDTMSIDLTEVSPQVRGFFNSGMTTGYSCAQVAYKCLTSPTDYPINEGSFRPLQVKLAPGTVVSAVKPAAMRWWMTFPMTVVDTIFKAMARGVPERVIAAHHADLLVCLINGISPKDGRFFLGGVGPSGGGWGAKHNEDGMSATVCMNDGDTHNHPIEQMEAKYPLLFERHCLREDSGGAGRYRGGLGTEQVVRARSTITMNVQVDRMHCLPWGLDGGRPGAGNQVTLRLAGVEKADLPNSKVLTQRLQEGDAFTLRAGGG
;
A
#
# COMPACT_ATOMS: atom_id res chain seq x y z
N GLU A 1 -19.43 16.42 16.77
CA GLU A 1 -20.21 16.49 18.01
C GLU A 1 -21.48 17.33 17.81
N ARG A 2 -21.40 18.62 17.50
CA ARG A 2 -22.55 19.52 17.37
C ARG A 2 -23.69 18.96 16.50
N ARG A 3 -23.40 18.53 15.26
CA ARG A 3 -24.41 17.96 14.35
C ARG A 3 -25.08 16.70 14.90
N PHE A 4 -24.38 15.91 15.68
CA PHE A 4 -24.96 14.73 16.31
C PHE A 4 -25.92 15.10 17.43
N LEU A 5 -25.57 16.11 18.23
CA LEU A 5 -26.46 16.67 19.26
C LEU A 5 -27.74 17.29 18.64
N GLU A 6 -27.60 18.02 17.54
CA GLU A 6 -28.73 18.55 16.77
C GLU A 6 -29.70 17.43 16.27
N LEU A 7 -29.13 16.25 15.87
CA LEU A 7 -29.97 15.10 15.51
C LEU A 7 -30.70 14.53 16.72
N LEU A 8 -30.02 14.41 17.87
CA LEU A 8 -30.63 13.93 19.11
C LEU A 8 -31.75 14.86 19.59
N GLU A 9 -31.53 16.18 19.48
CA GLU A 9 -32.54 17.19 19.83
C GLU A 9 -33.73 17.13 18.90
N ARG A 10 -33.51 16.97 17.59
CA ARG A 10 -34.54 16.97 16.56
C ARG A 10 -35.41 15.72 16.53
N TYR A 11 -34.81 14.54 16.72
CA TYR A 11 -35.44 13.25 16.51
C TYR A 11 -35.62 12.44 17.79
N GLY A 12 -35.00 12.85 18.89
CA GLY A 12 -34.95 12.07 20.10
C GLY A 12 -33.81 11.05 20.10
N ARG A 13 -33.33 10.70 21.32
CA ARG A 13 -32.22 9.78 21.51
C ARG A 13 -32.49 8.37 20.99
N ASP A 14 -33.69 7.85 21.28
CA ASP A 14 -34.03 6.45 21.00
C ASP A 14 -34.16 6.24 19.50
N GLU A 15 -34.81 7.15 18.78
CA GLU A 15 -34.88 7.14 17.32
C GLU A 15 -33.54 7.18 16.64
N VAL A 16 -32.64 8.05 17.10
CA VAL A 16 -31.27 8.14 16.51
C VAL A 16 -30.47 6.87 16.77
N LEU A 17 -30.56 6.29 17.98
CA LEU A 17 -29.87 5.04 18.29
C LEU A 17 -30.47 3.84 17.54
N ASP A 18 -31.79 3.81 17.34
CA ASP A 18 -32.45 2.78 16.51
C ASP A 18 -32.04 2.90 15.04
N ALA A 19 -31.98 4.09 14.51
CA ALA A 19 -31.49 4.34 13.15
C ALA A 19 -30.05 3.81 12.98
N ILE A 20 -29.15 4.09 13.94
CA ILE A 20 -27.78 3.59 13.92
C ILE A 20 -27.77 2.05 13.95
N ARG A 21 -28.54 1.41 14.86
CA ARG A 21 -28.66 -0.06 14.92
C ARG A 21 -29.13 -0.66 13.60
N ASN A 22 -30.15 -0.05 13.00
CA ASN A 22 -30.72 -0.49 11.73
C ASN A 22 -29.73 -0.37 10.57
N ILE A 23 -29.00 0.74 10.46
CA ILE A 23 -27.94 0.94 9.45
C ILE A 23 -26.87 -0.14 9.59
N MET A 24 -26.41 -0.42 10.82
CA MET A 24 -25.42 -1.47 11.07
C MET A 24 -25.96 -2.86 10.74
N ALA A 25 -27.21 -3.16 11.10
CA ALA A 25 -27.85 -4.44 10.79
C ALA A 25 -28.02 -4.66 9.28
N GLN A 26 -28.40 -3.63 8.54
CA GLN A 26 -28.49 -3.67 7.08
C GLN A 26 -27.12 -3.93 6.43
N SER A 27 -26.10 -3.24 6.91
CA SER A 27 -24.72 -3.43 6.41
C SER A 27 -24.18 -4.83 6.72
N GLU A 28 -24.48 -5.38 7.90
CA GLU A 28 -24.17 -6.76 8.26
C GLU A 28 -24.88 -7.77 7.35
N ALA A 29 -26.17 -7.59 7.14
CA ALA A 29 -26.97 -8.47 6.28
C ALA A 29 -26.42 -8.48 4.84
N ALA A 30 -26.08 -7.31 4.30
CA ALA A 30 -25.48 -7.19 2.96
C ALA A 30 -24.11 -7.88 2.90
N ALA A 31 -23.23 -7.64 3.89
CA ALA A 31 -21.93 -8.27 3.96
C ALA A 31 -22.02 -9.82 4.04
N ARG A 32 -22.94 -10.35 4.87
CA ARG A 32 -23.20 -11.79 4.97
C ARG A 32 -23.73 -12.37 3.65
N ALA A 33 -24.65 -11.67 2.99
CA ALA A 33 -25.18 -12.10 1.69
C ALA A 33 -24.07 -12.21 0.64
N ARG A 34 -23.17 -11.24 0.59
CA ARG A 34 -22.00 -11.28 -0.31
C ARG A 34 -20.97 -12.34 0.09
N THR A 35 -20.73 -12.54 1.38
CA THR A 35 -19.82 -13.58 1.86
C THR A 35 -20.32 -14.98 1.47
N ARG A 36 -21.63 -15.23 1.50
CA ARG A 36 -22.23 -16.51 1.07
C ARG A 36 -21.93 -16.87 -0.38
N THR A 37 -21.69 -15.90 -1.25
CA THR A 37 -21.39 -16.17 -2.67
C THR A 37 -19.95 -16.61 -2.91
N ILE A 38 -19.10 -16.53 -1.92
CA ILE A 38 -17.73 -17.08 -1.95
C ILE A 38 -17.80 -18.57 -1.59
N PRO A 39 -17.14 -19.49 -2.32
CA PRO A 39 -17.13 -20.91 -1.97
C PRO A 39 -16.55 -21.16 -0.57
N ASP A 40 -17.12 -22.13 0.16
CA ASP A 40 -16.56 -22.57 1.45
C ASP A 40 -15.22 -23.25 1.24
N GLY A 41 -14.25 -22.98 2.10
CA GLY A 41 -12.91 -23.56 1.99
C GLY A 41 -11.87 -22.86 2.86
N THR A 42 -10.67 -23.43 2.80
CA THR A 42 -9.46 -22.84 3.37
C THR A 42 -8.53 -22.46 2.21
N TYR A 43 -8.11 -21.22 2.20
CA TYR A 43 -7.29 -20.62 1.16
C TYR A 43 -6.02 -20.09 1.79
N GLU A 44 -4.88 -20.48 1.24
CA GLU A 44 -3.57 -20.12 1.80
C GLU A 44 -2.67 -19.53 0.73
N ALA A 45 -1.88 -18.55 1.11
CA ALA A 45 -0.82 -17.99 0.27
C ALA A 45 0.33 -17.45 1.12
N GLU A 46 1.47 -17.36 0.48
CA GLU A 46 2.66 -16.74 1.03
C GLU A 46 3.24 -15.74 0.02
N SER A 47 3.76 -14.65 0.54
CA SER A 47 4.55 -13.67 -0.17
C SER A 47 5.66 -13.14 0.74
N TYR A 48 6.45 -12.21 0.23
CA TYR A 48 7.60 -11.69 0.97
C TYR A 48 7.72 -10.19 0.77
N MET A 49 8.18 -9.49 1.80
CA MET A 49 8.86 -8.20 1.66
C MET A 49 10.34 -8.45 1.39
N ASP A 50 11.03 -7.48 0.78
CA ASP A 50 12.45 -7.62 0.41
C ASP A 50 13.33 -7.91 1.64
N ASP A 51 13.31 -7.01 2.63
CA ASP A 51 13.99 -7.14 3.91
C ASP A 51 13.50 -6.07 4.91
N ASP A 52 14.13 -5.95 6.06
CA ASP A 52 13.76 -4.99 7.10
C ASP A 52 14.62 -3.70 7.11
N GLY A 53 15.51 -3.54 6.12
CA GLY A 53 16.43 -2.41 6.03
C GLY A 53 17.63 -2.47 6.98
N VAL A 54 17.73 -3.50 7.81
CA VAL A 54 18.85 -3.80 8.74
C VAL A 54 19.53 -5.11 8.38
N GLU A 55 18.75 -6.18 8.25
CA GLU A 55 19.22 -7.50 7.78
C GLU A 55 19.02 -7.59 6.26
N ILE A 56 19.88 -6.89 5.51
CA ILE A 56 19.75 -6.73 4.06
C ILE A 56 19.72 -8.08 3.35
N GLY A 57 18.77 -8.25 2.42
CA GLY A 57 18.57 -9.47 1.65
C GLY A 57 17.86 -10.60 2.39
N LYS A 58 17.54 -10.41 3.68
CA LYS A 58 16.77 -11.39 4.45
C LYS A 58 15.27 -11.12 4.27
N ARG A 59 14.64 -11.88 3.38
CA ARG A 59 13.21 -11.75 3.10
C ARG A 59 12.35 -11.91 4.34
N VAL A 60 11.31 -11.08 4.43
CA VAL A 60 10.33 -11.10 5.53
C VAL A 60 9.05 -11.81 5.03
N PRO A 61 8.76 -13.03 5.51
CA PRO A 61 7.62 -13.80 5.03
C PRO A 61 6.28 -13.24 5.53
N ILE A 62 5.31 -13.23 4.64
CA ILE A 62 3.92 -12.88 4.89
C ILE A 62 3.07 -14.09 4.51
N LYS A 63 2.66 -14.88 5.51
CA LYS A 63 1.76 -16.03 5.34
C LYS A 63 0.36 -15.65 5.75
N VAL A 64 -0.60 -16.03 4.92
CA VAL A 64 -2.01 -15.73 5.13
C VAL A 64 -2.82 -17.02 4.96
N ARG A 65 -3.75 -17.23 5.89
CA ARG A 65 -4.77 -18.27 5.79
C ARG A 65 -6.16 -17.64 5.90
N VAL A 66 -7.00 -17.88 4.91
CA VAL A 66 -8.39 -17.43 4.89
C VAL A 66 -9.30 -18.66 5.00
N ILE A 67 -10.15 -18.68 6.01
CA ILE A 67 -11.14 -19.74 6.22
C ILE A 67 -12.52 -19.13 5.99
N LYS A 68 -13.18 -19.59 4.95
CA LYS A 68 -14.53 -19.15 4.62
C LYS A 68 -15.53 -20.28 4.94
N LYS A 69 -16.56 -19.96 5.72
CA LYS A 69 -17.61 -20.91 6.12
C LYS A 69 -18.97 -20.24 6.13
N ARG A 70 -19.87 -20.69 5.28
CA ARG A 70 -21.23 -20.14 5.12
C ARG A 70 -21.22 -18.64 4.82
N ASP A 71 -21.55 -17.80 5.78
CA ASP A 71 -21.64 -16.33 5.69
C ASP A 71 -20.60 -15.59 6.53
N THR A 72 -19.56 -16.31 6.95
CA THR A 72 -18.44 -15.77 7.74
C THR A 72 -17.10 -16.03 7.08
N MET A 73 -16.14 -15.16 7.32
CA MET A 73 -14.76 -15.29 6.88
C MET A 73 -13.82 -15.04 8.05
N SER A 74 -12.83 -15.91 8.22
CA SER A 74 -11.72 -15.70 9.16
C SER A 74 -10.43 -15.49 8.38
N ILE A 75 -9.75 -14.37 8.62
CA ILE A 75 -8.43 -14.09 8.07
C ILE A 75 -7.42 -14.25 9.20
N ASP A 76 -6.54 -15.22 9.04
CA ASP A 76 -5.53 -15.60 10.02
C ASP A 76 -4.16 -15.09 9.55
N LEU A 77 -3.61 -14.16 10.32
CA LEU A 77 -2.30 -13.53 10.13
C LEU A 77 -1.33 -13.90 11.26
N THR A 78 -1.57 -15.00 11.97
CA THR A 78 -0.72 -15.42 13.11
C THR A 78 0.62 -15.98 12.66
N GLU A 79 0.74 -16.45 11.41
CA GLU A 79 1.96 -17.00 10.84
C GLU A 79 2.75 -15.98 9.96
N VAL A 80 2.44 -14.69 10.03
CA VAL A 80 3.31 -13.66 9.44
C VAL A 80 4.61 -13.57 10.23
N SER A 81 5.65 -12.99 9.61
CA SER A 81 6.96 -12.84 10.24
C SER A 81 6.86 -12.28 11.66
N PRO A 82 7.68 -12.77 12.61
CA PRO A 82 7.94 -12.05 13.85
C PRO A 82 8.34 -10.61 13.56
N GLN A 83 8.11 -9.70 14.51
CA GLN A 83 8.57 -8.31 14.40
C GLN A 83 10.06 -8.24 14.10
N VAL A 84 10.44 -7.33 13.22
CA VAL A 84 11.79 -7.20 12.69
C VAL A 84 12.59 -6.13 13.43
N ARG A 85 13.91 -6.14 13.28
CA ARG A 85 14.83 -5.17 13.90
C ARG A 85 14.73 -3.79 13.27
N GLY A 86 14.49 -3.75 11.96
CA GLY A 86 14.20 -2.51 11.25
C GLY A 86 12.83 -1.94 11.65
N PHE A 87 12.49 -0.79 11.11
CA PHE A 87 11.26 -0.09 11.49
C PHE A 87 10.04 -0.50 10.64
N PHE A 88 10.15 -1.59 9.87
CA PHE A 88 9.05 -2.15 9.08
C PHE A 88 8.14 -3.05 9.94
N ASN A 89 7.65 -2.50 11.03
CA ASN A 89 6.66 -3.11 11.90
C ASN A 89 5.45 -2.19 12.01
N SER A 90 4.30 -2.74 12.35
CA SER A 90 3.12 -1.96 12.68
C SER A 90 2.33 -2.56 13.85
N GLY A 91 1.51 -1.73 14.45
CA GLY A 91 0.65 -2.15 15.54
C GLY A 91 -0.53 -3.02 15.09
N MET A 92 -1.21 -3.62 16.04
CA MET A 92 -2.36 -4.51 15.85
C MET A 92 -3.47 -3.89 14.98
N THR A 93 -3.70 -2.59 15.09
CA THR A 93 -4.70 -1.88 14.27
C THR A 93 -4.43 -2.00 12.78
N THR A 94 -3.17 -2.00 12.37
CA THR A 94 -2.79 -2.20 10.97
C THR A 94 -3.11 -3.61 10.48
N GLY A 95 -2.85 -4.64 11.29
CA GLY A 95 -3.23 -6.01 10.96
C GLY A 95 -4.73 -6.16 10.75
N TYR A 96 -5.55 -5.54 11.62
CA TYR A 96 -7.00 -5.48 11.42
C TYR A 96 -7.37 -4.75 10.13
N SER A 97 -6.78 -3.58 9.87
CA SER A 97 -7.08 -2.76 8.68
C SER A 97 -6.75 -3.51 7.39
N CYS A 98 -5.63 -4.21 7.31
CA CYS A 98 -5.29 -5.03 6.14
C CYS A 98 -6.38 -6.06 5.83
N ALA A 99 -6.83 -6.80 6.86
CA ALA A 99 -7.88 -7.80 6.71
C ALA A 99 -9.22 -7.17 6.32
N GLN A 100 -9.57 -6.02 6.92
CA GLN A 100 -10.80 -5.29 6.59
C GLN A 100 -10.79 -4.75 5.16
N VAL A 101 -9.69 -4.17 4.69
CA VAL A 101 -9.55 -3.69 3.30
C VAL A 101 -9.73 -4.86 2.32
N ALA A 102 -9.00 -5.96 2.54
CA ALA A 102 -9.13 -7.13 1.68
C ALA A 102 -10.55 -7.71 1.69
N TYR A 103 -11.15 -7.87 2.86
CA TYR A 103 -12.52 -8.36 3.01
C TYR A 103 -13.53 -7.44 2.31
N LYS A 104 -13.37 -6.12 2.43
CA LYS A 104 -14.20 -5.14 1.76
C LYS A 104 -14.12 -5.30 0.23
N CYS A 105 -12.94 -5.41 -0.34
CA CYS A 105 -12.75 -5.62 -1.78
C CYS A 105 -13.41 -6.92 -2.27
N LEU A 106 -13.38 -7.97 -1.46
CA LEU A 106 -13.96 -9.27 -1.79
C LEU A 106 -15.49 -9.33 -1.67
N THR A 107 -16.09 -8.49 -0.80
CA THR A 107 -17.48 -8.65 -0.38
C THR A 107 -18.39 -7.46 -0.63
N SER A 108 -17.86 -6.27 -0.89
CA SER A 108 -18.69 -5.07 -0.97
C SER A 108 -18.69 -4.45 -2.37
N PRO A 109 -19.85 -4.08 -2.89
CA PRO A 109 -19.93 -3.20 -4.05
C PRO A 109 -19.43 -1.79 -3.67
N THR A 110 -18.97 -1.04 -4.66
CA THR A 110 -18.37 0.29 -4.49
C THR A 110 -19.32 1.31 -3.85
N ASP A 111 -20.63 1.18 -4.07
CA ASP A 111 -21.61 2.19 -3.71
C ASP A 111 -22.30 1.94 -2.35
N TYR A 112 -21.85 0.93 -1.61
CA TYR A 112 -22.48 0.59 -0.33
C TYR A 112 -21.75 1.25 0.84
N PRO A 113 -22.47 1.91 1.78
CA PRO A 113 -21.87 2.53 2.96
C PRO A 113 -21.11 1.52 3.81
N ILE A 114 -19.88 1.87 4.20
CA ILE A 114 -19.07 1.06 5.08
C ILE A 114 -19.23 1.54 6.52
N ASN A 115 -19.49 0.60 7.40
CA ASN A 115 -19.53 0.82 8.85
C ASN A 115 -19.15 -0.48 9.58
N GLU A 116 -19.15 -0.45 10.89
CA GLU A 116 -18.84 -1.61 11.75
C GLU A 116 -19.69 -2.85 11.43
N GLY A 117 -20.95 -2.67 11.04
CA GLY A 117 -21.84 -3.77 10.64
C GLY A 117 -21.28 -4.56 9.45
N SER A 118 -20.62 -3.88 8.51
CA SER A 118 -20.03 -4.51 7.32
C SER A 118 -18.93 -5.52 7.67
N PHE A 119 -18.29 -5.38 8.82
CA PHE A 119 -17.18 -6.24 9.25
C PHE A 119 -17.56 -7.29 10.30
N ARG A 120 -18.82 -7.33 10.79
CA ARG A 120 -19.26 -8.37 11.74
C ARG A 120 -19.11 -9.80 11.26
N PRO A 121 -19.25 -10.11 9.96
CA PRO A 121 -18.96 -11.46 9.45
C PRO A 121 -17.47 -11.81 9.36
N LEU A 122 -16.57 -10.83 9.54
CA LEU A 122 -15.13 -11.01 9.48
C LEU A 122 -14.55 -11.28 10.87
N GLN A 123 -13.76 -12.33 11.00
CA GLN A 123 -12.90 -12.60 12.14
C GLN A 123 -11.43 -12.42 11.72
N VAL A 124 -10.68 -11.60 12.44
CA VAL A 124 -9.24 -11.42 12.20
C VAL A 124 -8.47 -12.05 13.37
N LYS A 125 -7.47 -12.87 13.05
CA LYS A 125 -6.57 -13.46 14.01
C LYS A 125 -5.19 -12.88 13.86
N LEU A 126 -4.64 -12.36 14.94
CA LEU A 126 -3.30 -11.77 15.03
C LEU A 126 -2.55 -12.39 16.19
N ALA A 127 -1.23 -12.57 16.03
CA ALA A 127 -0.33 -12.96 17.11
C ALA A 127 0.49 -11.73 17.54
N PRO A 128 0.56 -11.41 18.83
CA PRO A 128 1.43 -10.34 19.33
C PRO A 128 2.90 -10.61 18.99
N GLY A 129 3.66 -9.57 18.71
CA GLY A 129 5.08 -9.68 18.38
C GLY A 129 5.35 -10.05 16.92
N THR A 130 4.39 -9.86 16.03
CA THR A 130 4.56 -10.00 14.57
C THR A 130 4.64 -8.64 13.88
N VAL A 131 5.08 -8.61 12.60
CA VAL A 131 5.21 -7.35 11.83
C VAL A 131 3.88 -6.59 11.68
N VAL A 132 2.73 -7.25 11.80
CA VAL A 132 1.38 -6.63 11.74
C VAL A 132 0.72 -6.48 13.10
N SER A 133 1.40 -6.84 14.18
CA SER A 133 0.94 -6.76 15.56
C SER A 133 2.13 -6.64 16.52
N ALA A 134 3.03 -5.73 16.18
CA ALA A 134 4.26 -5.53 16.94
C ALA A 134 4.01 -4.98 18.34
N VAL A 135 4.88 -5.39 19.26
CA VAL A 135 4.87 -4.96 20.66
C VAL A 135 6.13 -4.18 20.98
N LYS A 136 6.06 -3.31 21.98
CA LYS A 136 7.21 -2.53 22.44
C LYS A 136 8.39 -3.46 22.81
N PRO A 137 9.65 -3.04 22.53
CA PRO A 137 10.09 -1.74 22.00
C PRO A 137 10.28 -1.70 20.47
N ALA A 138 9.55 -2.49 19.67
CA ALA A 138 9.73 -2.53 18.21
C ALA A 138 9.68 -1.13 17.57
N ALA A 139 10.64 -0.85 16.71
CA ALA A 139 10.65 0.36 15.92
C ALA A 139 9.54 0.31 14.86
N MET A 140 8.82 1.42 14.69
CA MET A 140 7.73 1.55 13.71
C MET A 140 7.85 2.88 12.98
N ARG A 141 8.00 2.83 11.68
CA ARG A 141 7.98 3.99 10.78
C ARG A 141 7.52 3.54 9.41
N TRP A 142 6.82 4.41 8.69
CA TRP A 142 6.37 4.08 7.32
C TRP A 142 5.57 2.77 7.26
N TRP A 143 4.70 2.59 8.23
CA TRP A 143 3.82 1.44 8.38
C TRP A 143 2.99 1.12 7.12
N MET A 144 2.94 2.03 6.17
CA MET A 144 2.09 1.97 4.98
C MET A 144 2.61 1.02 3.89
N THR A 145 3.89 0.68 3.86
CA THR A 145 4.47 -0.10 2.75
C THR A 145 4.08 -1.58 2.79
N PHE A 146 4.26 -2.26 3.91
CA PHE A 146 4.02 -3.70 3.96
C PHE A 146 2.55 -4.14 4.20
N PRO A 147 1.65 -3.32 4.76
CA PRO A 147 0.23 -3.68 4.80
C PRO A 147 -0.35 -4.02 3.44
N MET A 148 0.12 -3.36 2.39
CA MET A 148 -0.29 -3.61 1.01
C MET A 148 0.13 -5.00 0.53
N THR A 149 1.31 -5.47 0.92
CA THR A 149 1.75 -6.84 0.65
C THR A 149 0.86 -7.86 1.35
N VAL A 150 0.36 -7.55 2.56
CA VAL A 150 -0.61 -8.41 3.27
C VAL A 150 -1.93 -8.49 2.50
N VAL A 151 -2.48 -7.35 2.05
CA VAL A 151 -3.72 -7.31 1.26
C VAL A 151 -3.57 -8.11 -0.04
N ASP A 152 -2.48 -7.90 -0.78
CA ASP A 152 -2.16 -8.67 -1.99
C ASP A 152 -2.06 -10.17 -1.70
N THR A 153 -1.47 -10.56 -0.57
CA THR A 153 -1.35 -11.97 -0.19
C THR A 153 -2.70 -12.59 0.13
N ILE A 154 -3.63 -11.83 0.72
CA ILE A 154 -5.01 -12.26 0.90
C ILE A 154 -5.69 -12.48 -0.45
N PHE A 155 -5.50 -11.56 -1.42
CA PHE A 155 -6.03 -11.74 -2.77
C PHE A 155 -5.41 -12.95 -3.47
N LYS A 156 -4.10 -13.16 -3.34
CA LYS A 156 -3.42 -14.35 -3.86
C LYS A 156 -4.02 -15.65 -3.30
N ALA A 157 -4.31 -15.69 -2.00
CA ALA A 157 -4.99 -16.83 -1.38
C ALA A 157 -6.37 -17.05 -1.98
N MET A 158 -7.14 -15.97 -2.16
CA MET A 158 -8.52 -16.01 -2.64
C MET A 158 -8.67 -16.22 -4.15
N ALA A 159 -7.59 -16.08 -4.93
CA ALA A 159 -7.63 -16.20 -6.39
C ALA A 159 -8.21 -17.52 -6.90
N ARG A 160 -8.01 -18.62 -6.17
CA ARG A 160 -8.60 -19.94 -6.52
C ARG A 160 -10.11 -20.03 -6.24
N GLY A 161 -10.63 -19.23 -5.33
CA GLY A 161 -12.02 -19.27 -4.91
C GLY A 161 -12.89 -18.26 -5.64
N VAL A 162 -12.36 -17.08 -5.89
CA VAL A 162 -13.10 -15.94 -6.48
C VAL A 162 -12.20 -15.10 -7.39
N PRO A 163 -11.70 -15.70 -8.50
CA PRO A 163 -10.77 -15.02 -9.41
C PRO A 163 -11.34 -13.69 -9.96
N GLU A 164 -12.65 -13.60 -10.08
CA GLU A 164 -13.35 -12.41 -10.57
C GLU A 164 -13.38 -11.23 -9.57
N ARG A 165 -12.93 -11.43 -8.32
CA ARG A 165 -12.97 -10.43 -7.24
C ARG A 165 -11.59 -10.00 -6.77
N VAL A 166 -10.55 -10.57 -7.33
CA VAL A 166 -9.17 -10.26 -6.98
C VAL A 166 -8.43 -9.65 -8.16
N ILE A 167 -7.32 -9.01 -7.86
CA ILE A 167 -6.34 -8.55 -8.84
C ILE A 167 -5.03 -9.32 -8.63
N ALA A 168 -4.19 -9.38 -9.64
CA ALA A 168 -2.79 -9.75 -9.47
C ALA A 168 -2.10 -8.71 -8.56
N ALA A 169 -0.88 -8.98 -8.13
CA ALA A 169 -0.20 -8.08 -7.21
C ALA A 169 0.01 -6.69 -7.81
N HIS A 170 -0.04 -5.66 -6.98
CA HIS A 170 0.29 -4.29 -7.36
C HIS A 170 1.71 -3.90 -6.89
N HIS A 171 2.18 -2.71 -7.24
CA HIS A 171 3.52 -2.22 -6.86
C HIS A 171 3.75 -2.12 -5.34
N ALA A 172 2.71 -2.15 -4.53
CA ALA A 172 2.68 -2.21 -3.06
C ALA A 172 3.65 -1.29 -2.35
N ASP A 173 3.79 -0.08 -2.81
CA ASP A 173 4.59 0.98 -2.21
C ASP A 173 3.94 2.34 -2.47
N LEU A 174 4.29 3.34 -1.68
CA LEU A 174 3.98 4.74 -1.95
C LEU A 174 5.10 5.42 -2.72
N LEU A 175 6.30 4.86 -2.63
CA LEU A 175 7.53 5.42 -3.21
C LEU A 175 7.62 6.93 -2.98
N VAL A 176 7.50 7.34 -1.71
CA VAL A 176 7.62 8.73 -1.26
C VAL A 176 9.07 9.02 -0.90
N CYS A 177 9.62 10.06 -1.47
CA CYS A 177 10.91 10.61 -1.09
C CYS A 177 10.73 11.88 -0.26
N LEU A 178 11.09 11.86 1.01
CA LEU A 178 11.15 13.06 1.83
C LEU A 178 12.43 13.83 1.53
N ILE A 179 12.30 15.13 1.40
CA ILE A 179 13.40 16.05 1.17
C ILE A 179 13.46 17.12 2.27
N ASN A 180 14.65 17.49 2.66
CA ASN A 180 14.85 18.61 3.57
C ASN A 180 16.14 19.37 3.25
N GLY A 181 16.21 20.62 3.71
CA GLY A 181 17.36 21.48 3.48
C GLY A 181 17.11 22.91 3.92
N ILE A 182 17.99 23.80 3.48
CA ILE A 182 17.84 25.24 3.66
C ILE A 182 17.43 25.85 2.31
N SER A 183 16.34 26.57 2.30
CA SER A 183 15.84 27.25 1.11
C SER A 183 16.83 28.33 0.64
N PRO A 184 17.27 28.30 -0.62
CA PRO A 184 18.16 29.33 -1.16
C PRO A 184 17.44 30.67 -1.35
N LYS A 185 16.09 30.72 -1.26
CA LYS A 185 15.28 31.94 -1.44
C LYS A 185 15.24 32.79 -0.20
N ASP A 186 15.17 32.21 0.98
CA ASP A 186 14.92 32.91 2.25
C ASP A 186 15.75 32.41 3.43
N GLY A 187 16.64 31.45 3.22
CA GLY A 187 17.51 30.89 4.25
C GLY A 187 16.77 30.03 5.30
N ARG A 188 15.49 29.70 5.10
CA ARG A 188 14.70 28.93 6.06
C ARG A 188 14.84 27.44 5.83
N PHE A 189 14.74 26.68 6.92
CA PHE A 189 14.61 25.23 6.84
C PHE A 189 13.28 24.84 6.19
N PHE A 190 13.35 23.85 5.28
CA PHE A 190 12.17 23.23 4.72
C PHE A 190 12.19 21.72 4.89
N LEU A 191 11.01 21.14 4.97
CA LEU A 191 10.73 19.71 4.86
C LEU A 191 9.61 19.52 3.84
N GLY A 192 9.78 18.61 2.92
CA GLY A 192 8.79 18.30 1.89
C GLY A 192 8.82 16.86 1.47
N GLY A 193 7.92 16.48 0.57
CA GLY A 193 7.85 15.16 -0.01
C GLY A 193 7.68 15.21 -1.52
N VAL A 194 8.42 14.38 -2.24
CA VAL A 194 8.23 14.06 -3.65
C VAL A 194 7.48 12.73 -3.70
N GLY A 195 6.39 12.70 -4.43
CA GLY A 195 5.47 11.58 -4.46
C GLY A 195 4.14 11.88 -3.71
N PRO A 196 3.23 10.87 -3.53
CA PRO A 196 3.47 9.47 -3.85
C PRO A 196 3.70 9.25 -5.35
N SER A 197 4.59 8.30 -5.69
CA SER A 197 4.84 7.94 -7.08
C SER A 197 3.91 6.79 -7.46
N GLY A 198 2.94 7.05 -8.34
CA GLY A 198 1.96 6.05 -8.75
C GLY A 198 2.62 4.85 -9.41
N GLY A 199 2.20 3.65 -9.01
CA GLY A 199 2.64 2.39 -9.60
C GLY A 199 1.54 1.69 -10.38
N GLY A 200 1.83 0.52 -10.89
CA GLY A 200 0.86 -0.33 -11.57
C GLY A 200 0.07 -1.18 -10.58
N TRP A 201 -1.22 -1.34 -10.85
CA TRP A 201 -2.07 -2.34 -10.21
C TRP A 201 -2.07 -3.62 -11.04
N GLY A 202 -2.23 -4.76 -10.37
CA GLY A 202 -2.37 -6.03 -11.07
C GLY A 202 -3.59 -6.08 -11.97
N ALA A 203 -3.50 -6.86 -13.03
CA ALA A 203 -4.63 -7.11 -13.92
C ALA A 203 -5.76 -7.86 -13.20
N LYS A 204 -6.97 -7.62 -13.63
CA LYS A 204 -8.16 -8.41 -13.26
C LYS A 204 -8.38 -9.55 -14.25
N HIS A 205 -9.35 -10.40 -13.96
CA HIS A 205 -9.70 -11.52 -14.84
C HIS A 205 -10.25 -11.11 -16.22
N ASN A 206 -10.69 -9.85 -16.37
CA ASN A 206 -11.40 -9.31 -17.53
C ASN A 206 -10.90 -7.96 -18.03
N GLU A 207 -9.87 -7.37 -17.41
CA GLU A 207 -9.33 -6.08 -17.80
C GLU A 207 -7.87 -5.88 -17.37
N ASP A 208 -7.18 -4.99 -18.04
CA ASP A 208 -5.81 -4.58 -17.71
C ASP A 208 -5.76 -3.88 -16.34
N GLY A 209 -4.62 -3.94 -15.69
CA GLY A 209 -4.35 -3.23 -14.45
C GLY A 209 -4.26 -1.71 -14.67
N MET A 210 -4.65 -0.94 -13.67
CA MET A 210 -4.57 0.53 -13.71
C MET A 210 -3.12 0.99 -13.64
N SER A 211 -2.76 1.97 -14.46
CA SER A 211 -1.42 2.57 -14.50
C SER A 211 -1.34 3.82 -13.63
N ALA A 212 -0.15 4.10 -13.08
CA ALA A 212 0.15 5.32 -12.32
C ALA A 212 -0.82 5.57 -11.14
N THR A 213 -1.27 4.50 -10.50
CA THR A 213 -2.25 4.55 -9.41
C THR A 213 -1.55 4.45 -8.07
N VAL A 214 -2.02 5.18 -7.07
CA VAL A 214 -1.53 5.02 -5.69
C VAL A 214 -1.91 3.63 -5.17
N CYS A 215 -1.22 3.16 -4.16
CA CYS A 215 -1.50 1.87 -3.54
C CYS A 215 -2.93 1.77 -2.99
N MET A 216 -3.45 0.55 -2.85
CA MET A 216 -4.88 0.32 -2.59
C MET A 216 -5.38 0.74 -1.21
N ASN A 217 -4.53 1.07 -0.27
CA ASN A 217 -4.95 1.61 1.04
C ASN A 217 -5.02 3.14 1.08
N ASP A 218 -4.66 3.82 -0.03
CA ASP A 218 -4.54 5.28 -0.10
C ASP A 218 -5.38 5.89 -1.24
N GLY A 219 -6.22 5.11 -1.79
CA GLY A 219 -7.27 5.24 -2.81
C GLY A 219 -7.29 6.49 -3.68
N ASP A 220 -7.62 7.63 -3.16
CA ASP A 220 -7.87 8.86 -3.92
C ASP A 220 -6.78 9.92 -3.69
N THR A 221 -5.54 9.51 -3.52
CA THR A 221 -4.43 10.43 -3.34
C THR A 221 -3.99 11.01 -4.69
N HIS A 222 -3.95 12.32 -4.76
CA HIS A 222 -3.48 13.05 -5.92
C HIS A 222 -2.00 13.40 -5.83
N ASN A 223 -1.28 13.34 -6.94
CA ASN A 223 0.08 13.84 -7.02
C ASN A 223 0.12 15.36 -6.86
N HIS A 224 1.15 15.87 -6.20
CA HIS A 224 1.40 17.30 -6.19
C HIS A 224 1.75 17.79 -7.60
N PRO A 225 1.17 18.92 -8.06
CA PRO A 225 1.60 19.53 -9.32
C PRO A 225 3.10 19.84 -9.30
N ILE A 226 3.79 19.48 -10.37
CA ILE A 226 5.25 19.67 -10.50
C ILE A 226 5.63 21.13 -10.32
N GLU A 227 4.85 22.04 -10.90
CA GLU A 227 5.07 23.49 -10.83
C GLU A 227 5.02 24.01 -9.40
N GLN A 228 4.11 23.48 -8.58
CA GLN A 228 4.05 23.84 -7.15
C GLN A 228 5.26 23.30 -6.39
N MET A 229 5.73 22.10 -6.72
CA MET A 229 6.91 21.51 -6.11
C MET A 229 8.17 22.33 -6.44
N GLU A 230 8.36 22.69 -7.70
CA GLU A 230 9.50 23.50 -8.15
C GLU A 230 9.44 24.95 -7.64
N ALA A 231 8.24 25.51 -7.49
CA ALA A 231 8.05 26.83 -6.89
C ALA A 231 8.40 26.85 -5.41
N LYS A 232 8.08 25.75 -4.69
CA LYS A 232 8.22 25.67 -3.22
C LYS A 232 9.60 25.17 -2.78
N TYR A 233 10.18 24.21 -3.51
CA TYR A 233 11.41 23.54 -3.15
C TYR A 233 12.51 23.76 -4.22
N PRO A 234 13.79 23.68 -3.87
CA PRO A 234 14.88 23.82 -4.84
C PRO A 234 15.06 22.53 -5.64
N LEU A 235 14.06 22.19 -6.42
CA LEU A 235 13.99 20.99 -7.27
C LEU A 235 13.75 21.39 -8.72
N LEU A 236 14.12 20.50 -9.64
CA LEU A 236 13.72 20.52 -11.05
C LEU A 236 13.33 19.10 -11.45
N PHE A 237 12.11 18.93 -11.94
CA PHE A 237 11.65 17.67 -12.51
C PHE A 237 12.07 17.57 -13.97
N GLU A 238 13.14 16.81 -14.23
CA GLU A 238 13.62 16.58 -15.59
C GLU A 238 12.69 15.65 -16.38
N ARG A 239 12.00 14.74 -15.67
CA ARG A 239 11.08 13.76 -16.25
C ARG A 239 10.00 13.36 -15.25
N HIS A 240 8.78 13.22 -15.75
CA HIS A 240 7.67 12.56 -15.06
C HIS A 240 6.76 11.91 -16.09
N CYS A 241 6.81 10.60 -16.21
CA CYS A 241 6.08 9.86 -17.24
C CYS A 241 5.70 8.45 -16.75
N LEU A 242 4.93 7.72 -17.54
CA LEU A 242 4.75 6.29 -17.35
C LEU A 242 6.08 5.56 -17.60
N ARG A 243 6.39 4.59 -16.75
CA ARG A 243 7.55 3.71 -16.89
C ARG A 243 7.24 2.63 -17.92
N GLU A 244 7.90 2.68 -19.05
CA GLU A 244 7.77 1.69 -20.14
C GLU A 244 8.08 0.27 -19.63
N ASP A 245 7.37 -0.73 -20.14
CA ASP A 245 7.55 -2.17 -19.86
C ASP A 245 7.52 -2.56 -18.39
N SER A 246 6.94 -1.73 -17.52
CA SER A 246 6.86 -2.03 -16.10
C SER A 246 5.70 -2.97 -15.72
N GLY A 247 4.63 -3.03 -16.51
CA GLY A 247 3.49 -3.93 -16.27
C GLY A 247 3.79 -5.38 -16.64
N GLY A 248 3.37 -6.32 -15.80
CA GLY A 248 3.51 -7.75 -16.06
C GLY A 248 2.71 -8.20 -17.28
N ALA A 249 3.32 -9.04 -18.11
CA ALA A 249 2.68 -9.55 -19.31
C ALA A 249 1.73 -10.71 -18.97
N GLY A 250 0.55 -10.71 -19.55
CA GLY A 250 -0.47 -11.73 -19.39
C GLY A 250 -1.56 -11.59 -20.45
N ARG A 251 -2.65 -12.37 -20.32
CA ARG A 251 -3.85 -12.16 -21.15
C ARG A 251 -4.37 -10.72 -21.01
N TYR A 252 -4.39 -10.23 -19.78
CA TYR A 252 -4.57 -8.84 -19.42
C TYR A 252 -3.26 -8.37 -18.79
N ARG A 253 -2.80 -7.19 -19.16
CA ARG A 253 -1.52 -6.66 -18.73
C ARG A 253 -1.66 -5.98 -17.36
N GLY A 254 -0.66 -6.14 -16.50
CA GLY A 254 -0.51 -5.31 -15.32
C GLY A 254 -0.33 -3.84 -15.69
N GLY A 255 -0.79 -2.94 -14.82
CA GLY A 255 -0.65 -1.50 -14.99
C GLY A 255 0.82 -1.05 -14.99
N LEU A 256 1.10 0.08 -15.63
CA LEU A 256 2.43 0.68 -15.66
C LEU A 256 2.67 1.53 -14.40
N GLY A 257 3.88 1.48 -13.88
CA GLY A 257 4.38 2.43 -12.90
C GLY A 257 4.74 3.79 -13.51
N THR A 258 5.20 4.71 -12.67
CA THR A 258 5.74 6.01 -13.09
C THR A 258 7.26 6.06 -12.95
N GLU A 259 7.89 6.92 -13.73
CA GLU A 259 9.28 7.32 -13.58
C GLU A 259 9.35 8.83 -13.34
N GLN A 260 10.05 9.22 -12.27
CA GLN A 260 10.32 10.61 -11.93
C GLN A 260 11.83 10.82 -11.82
N VAL A 261 12.39 11.74 -12.58
CA VAL A 261 13.79 12.18 -12.49
C VAL A 261 13.79 13.58 -11.90
N VAL A 262 14.38 13.74 -10.72
CA VAL A 262 14.35 14.99 -9.96
C VAL A 262 15.76 15.44 -9.67
N ARG A 263 16.13 16.63 -10.15
CA ARG A 263 17.43 17.26 -9.93
C ARG A 263 17.37 18.28 -8.78
N ALA A 264 18.34 18.22 -7.90
CA ALA A 264 18.53 19.22 -6.85
C ALA A 264 19.08 20.52 -7.44
N ARG A 265 18.46 21.66 -7.07
CA ARG A 265 18.88 23.02 -7.44
C ARG A 265 19.61 23.75 -6.29
N SER A 266 19.81 23.08 -5.20
CA SER A 266 20.67 23.46 -4.07
C SER A 266 20.99 22.20 -3.26
N THR A 267 21.83 22.33 -2.23
CA THR A 267 22.10 21.20 -1.32
C THR A 267 20.83 20.80 -0.56
N ILE A 268 20.42 19.54 -0.70
CA ILE A 268 19.29 18.93 -0.01
C ILE A 268 19.68 17.58 0.60
N THR A 269 18.92 17.11 1.56
CA THR A 269 18.96 15.71 2.00
C THR A 269 17.69 15.03 1.57
N MET A 270 17.81 13.89 0.88
CA MET A 270 16.69 13.02 0.54
C MET A 270 16.65 11.81 1.47
N ASN A 271 15.43 11.35 1.77
CA ASN A 271 15.17 10.11 2.49
C ASN A 271 14.07 9.36 1.75
N VAL A 272 14.35 8.16 1.34
CA VAL A 272 13.39 7.30 0.66
C VAL A 272 13.40 5.89 1.25
N GLN A 273 12.27 5.23 1.22
CA GLN A 273 12.11 3.83 1.58
C GLN A 273 11.38 3.15 0.45
N VAL A 274 11.87 1.97 0.09
CA VAL A 274 11.37 1.23 -1.07
C VAL A 274 11.21 -0.24 -0.70
N ASP A 275 10.11 -0.81 -1.05
CA ASP A 275 9.88 -2.25 -1.02
C ASP A 275 9.55 -2.78 -2.42
N ARG A 276 9.40 -4.07 -2.57
CA ARG A 276 9.15 -4.72 -3.86
C ARG A 276 10.16 -4.40 -4.96
N MET A 277 11.41 -4.27 -4.58
CA MET A 277 12.53 -4.19 -5.53
C MET A 277 12.93 -5.57 -6.04
N HIS A 278 12.93 -6.57 -5.15
CA HIS A 278 13.38 -7.95 -5.40
C HIS A 278 12.23 -8.97 -5.29
N CYS A 279 11.28 -8.74 -4.39
CA CYS A 279 10.06 -9.53 -4.28
C CYS A 279 8.98 -8.95 -5.20
N LEU A 280 9.14 -9.16 -6.50
CA LEU A 280 8.34 -8.52 -7.56
C LEU A 280 6.83 -8.76 -7.39
N PRO A 281 5.98 -7.85 -7.88
CA PRO A 281 4.54 -8.07 -7.96
C PRO A 281 4.25 -9.25 -8.89
N TRP A 282 3.54 -10.26 -8.38
CA TRP A 282 3.28 -11.51 -9.10
C TRP A 282 2.03 -11.42 -9.97
N GLY A 283 2.04 -12.13 -11.10
CA GLY A 283 0.86 -12.40 -11.89
C GLY A 283 0.01 -13.52 -11.29
N LEU A 284 -1.25 -13.64 -11.72
CA LEU A 284 -2.15 -14.76 -11.44
C LEU A 284 -2.33 -15.58 -12.72
N ASP A 285 -2.72 -16.88 -12.57
CA ASP A 285 -3.09 -17.79 -13.67
C ASP A 285 -2.08 -17.83 -14.84
N GLY A 286 -0.77 -17.83 -14.51
CA GLY A 286 0.31 -17.86 -15.49
C GLY A 286 0.75 -16.48 -16.01
N GLY A 287 0.16 -15.39 -15.52
CA GLY A 287 0.64 -14.03 -15.77
C GLY A 287 2.08 -13.86 -15.25
N ARG A 288 2.87 -13.05 -15.95
CA ARG A 288 4.24 -12.74 -15.56
C ARG A 288 4.27 -11.64 -14.50
N PRO A 289 5.30 -11.59 -13.64
CA PRO A 289 5.45 -10.52 -12.68
C PRO A 289 5.68 -9.18 -13.38
N GLY A 290 5.21 -8.09 -12.76
CA GLY A 290 5.56 -6.73 -13.11
C GLY A 290 6.98 -6.37 -12.66
N ALA A 291 7.49 -5.23 -13.13
CA ALA A 291 8.78 -4.70 -12.68
C ALA A 291 8.70 -4.25 -11.23
N GLY A 292 9.79 -4.44 -10.49
CA GLY A 292 9.91 -3.95 -9.11
C GLY A 292 10.12 -2.44 -9.03
N ASN A 293 9.89 -1.88 -7.86
CA ASN A 293 10.24 -0.50 -7.54
C ASN A 293 11.77 -0.31 -7.61
N GLN A 294 12.24 0.88 -7.93
CA GLN A 294 13.67 1.18 -8.04
C GLN A 294 13.96 2.63 -7.68
N VAL A 295 15.09 2.85 -7.03
CA VAL A 295 15.68 4.18 -6.83
C VAL A 295 17.08 4.17 -7.39
N THR A 296 17.44 5.21 -8.14
CA THR A 296 18.81 5.44 -8.60
C THR A 296 19.23 6.87 -8.29
N LEU A 297 20.54 7.09 -8.21
CA LEU A 297 21.14 8.39 -7.96
C LEU A 297 22.05 8.77 -9.13
N ARG A 298 22.11 10.06 -9.48
CA ARG A 298 23.13 10.64 -10.35
C ARG A 298 23.91 11.66 -9.53
N LEU A 299 25.12 11.30 -9.11
CA LEU A 299 26.00 12.11 -8.27
C LEU A 299 27.19 12.60 -9.08
N ALA A 300 27.41 13.91 -9.12
CA ALA A 300 28.46 14.53 -9.95
C ALA A 300 28.47 14.03 -11.41
N GLY A 301 27.27 13.83 -11.97
CA GLY A 301 27.08 13.33 -13.34
C GLY A 301 27.18 11.81 -13.52
N VAL A 302 27.55 11.06 -12.47
CA VAL A 302 27.69 9.59 -12.52
C VAL A 302 26.45 8.91 -11.98
N GLU A 303 25.85 8.03 -12.77
CA GLU A 303 24.69 7.24 -12.33
C GLU A 303 25.11 6.09 -11.39
N LYS A 304 24.37 5.93 -10.30
CA LYS A 304 24.52 4.87 -9.31
C LYS A 304 23.18 4.16 -9.13
N ALA A 305 23.06 2.97 -9.68
CA ALA A 305 21.89 2.11 -9.56
C ALA A 305 22.07 1.05 -8.46
N ASP A 306 23.29 0.61 -8.23
CA ASP A 306 23.61 -0.36 -7.18
C ASP A 306 23.93 0.37 -5.87
N LEU A 307 22.91 0.52 -5.03
CA LEU A 307 22.97 1.22 -3.76
C LEU A 307 23.16 0.20 -2.62
N PRO A 308 24.04 0.48 -1.65
CA PRO A 308 24.31 -0.47 -0.54
C PRO A 308 23.08 -0.86 0.28
N ASN A 309 22.12 0.07 0.40
CA ASN A 309 20.83 -0.15 1.03
C ASN A 309 19.76 0.63 0.27
N SER A 310 19.15 -0.02 -0.73
CA SER A 310 18.05 0.58 -1.49
C SER A 310 16.74 0.57 -0.73
N LYS A 311 16.58 -0.31 0.27
CA LYS A 311 15.37 -0.42 1.10
C LYS A 311 15.15 0.84 1.93
N VAL A 312 16.22 1.38 2.51
CA VAL A 312 16.24 2.61 3.30
C VAL A 312 17.42 3.46 2.88
N LEU A 313 17.16 4.53 2.19
CA LEU A 313 18.21 5.40 1.66
C LEU A 313 18.09 6.80 2.23
N THR A 314 19.19 7.29 2.82
CA THR A 314 19.38 8.71 3.16
C THR A 314 20.60 9.21 2.42
N GLN A 315 20.41 10.23 1.58
CA GLN A 315 21.50 10.77 0.75
C GLN A 315 21.47 12.29 0.76
N ARG A 316 22.65 12.90 1.01
CA ARG A 316 22.85 14.33 0.76
C ARG A 316 23.18 14.52 -0.71
N LEU A 317 22.43 15.38 -1.37
CA LEU A 317 22.62 15.78 -2.75
C LEU A 317 23.14 17.19 -2.82
N GLN A 318 24.10 17.44 -3.70
CA GLN A 318 24.58 18.77 -4.04
C GLN A 318 23.76 19.34 -5.20
N GLU A 319 23.91 20.64 -5.45
CA GLU A 319 23.34 21.24 -6.66
C GLU A 319 23.82 20.52 -7.91
N GLY A 320 22.87 20.16 -8.79
CA GLY A 320 23.14 19.39 -10.02
C GLY A 320 23.01 17.87 -9.87
N ASP A 321 23.11 17.34 -8.64
CA ASP A 321 22.81 15.93 -8.40
C ASP A 321 21.33 15.63 -8.63
N ALA A 322 21.02 14.38 -8.97
CA ALA A 322 19.63 13.96 -9.19
C ALA A 322 19.34 12.60 -8.56
N PHE A 323 18.08 12.35 -8.33
CA PHE A 323 17.55 11.03 -7.99
C PHE A 323 16.43 10.65 -8.95
N THR A 324 16.31 9.36 -9.19
CA THR A 324 15.23 8.81 -10.00
C THR A 324 14.40 7.87 -9.15
N LEU A 325 13.09 8.07 -9.13
CA LEU A 325 12.12 7.16 -8.54
C LEU A 325 11.40 6.44 -9.68
N ARG A 326 11.50 5.10 -9.71
CA ARG A 326 10.77 4.25 -10.65
C ARG A 326 9.82 3.37 -9.89
N ALA A 327 8.53 3.67 -9.97
CA ALA A 327 7.50 2.82 -9.40
C ALA A 327 7.38 1.51 -10.19
N GLY A 328 7.06 0.44 -9.48
CA GLY A 328 6.83 -0.87 -10.08
C GLY A 328 5.55 -0.91 -10.90
N GLY A 329 5.45 -1.92 -11.74
CA GLY A 329 4.20 -2.29 -12.41
C GLY A 329 3.30 -3.18 -11.53
N GLY A 330 2.21 -3.64 -12.11
CA GLY A 330 1.32 -4.64 -11.53
C GLY A 330 1.49 -6.00 -12.20
#